data_f2ea17b4c9e0f371ed3ab3872e14913f
#
_entry.id   f2ea17b4c9e0f371ed3ab3872e14913f
#
_cell.length_a   1.000
_cell.length_b   1.000
_cell.length_c   1.000
_cell.angle_alpha   90.00
_cell.angle_beta   90.00
_cell.angle_gamma   90.00
#
_symmetry.space_group_name_H-M   'P 1'
#
loop_
_entity.id
_entity.type
_entity.pdbx_description
1 polymer ?
#
loop_
_entity_poly.entity_id
_entity_poly.type
_entity_poly.pdbx_seq_one_letter_code
_entity_poly.pdbx_strand_id
1 'polypeptide(L)'
;MNKKGQTLILFVILIPILVILTAVVVDVGSLEFTYQKLKGIVDESIKEYYLKDGKTSLENTLEYNDLSKESYEITEANNEVSVYVTYEMDSIFGKLINISSYEIKINRKGKIQENQIIIEEGEQK
;
A
#
# COMPACT_ATOMS: atom_id res chain seq x y z
N MET A 1 1.77 36.81 35.44
CA MET A 1 2.35 35.45 35.40
C MET A 1 3.85 35.55 35.23
N ASN A 2 4.60 34.79 36.00
CA ASN A 2 6.02 34.72 35.77
C ASN A 2 6.35 33.83 34.59
N LYS A 3 7.59 33.86 34.12
CA LYS A 3 8.01 33.09 32.96
C LYS A 3 7.83 31.57 33.12
N LYS A 4 7.94 31.05 34.34
CA LYS A 4 7.77 29.63 34.62
C LYS A 4 6.34 29.17 34.37
N GLY A 5 5.34 29.98 34.76
CA GLY A 5 3.95 29.67 34.51
C GLY A 5 3.62 29.66 33.03
N GLN A 6 4.16 30.60 32.24
CA GLN A 6 3.96 30.67 30.81
C GLN A 6 4.60 29.48 30.10
N THR A 7 5.80 29.06 30.53
CA THR A 7 6.47 27.90 29.96
C THR A 7 5.69 26.61 30.22
N LEU A 8 5.15 26.46 31.43
CA LEU A 8 4.37 25.29 31.79
C LEU A 8 3.10 25.19 30.95
N ILE A 9 2.39 26.32 30.76
CA ILE A 9 1.20 26.37 29.92
C ILE A 9 1.54 25.99 28.46
N LEU A 10 2.67 26.51 27.97
CA LEU A 10 3.14 26.21 26.64
C LEU A 10 3.37 24.70 26.46
N PHE A 11 4.02 24.03 27.43
CA PHE A 11 4.22 22.58 27.36
C PHE A 11 2.92 21.81 27.41
N VAL A 12 1.97 22.23 28.24
CA VAL A 12 0.67 21.57 28.34
C VAL A 12 -0.10 21.61 27.03
N ILE A 13 0.07 22.67 26.24
CA ILE A 13 -0.55 22.81 24.91
C ILE A 13 0.25 22.08 23.83
N LEU A 14 1.58 22.17 23.91
CA LEU A 14 2.48 21.69 22.86
C LEU A 14 2.60 20.15 22.84
N ILE A 15 2.66 19.50 24.01
CA ILE A 15 2.85 18.06 24.09
C ILE A 15 1.75 17.27 23.37
N PRO A 16 0.45 17.55 23.60
CA PRO A 16 -0.62 16.85 22.84
C PRO A 16 -0.50 17.05 21.34
N ILE A 17 -0.11 18.24 20.88
CA ILE A 17 0.06 18.52 19.46
C ILE A 17 1.18 17.66 18.88
N LEU A 18 2.32 17.55 19.59
CA LEU A 18 3.45 16.74 19.17
C LEU A 18 3.07 15.26 19.12
N VAL A 19 2.27 14.77 20.06
CA VAL A 19 1.81 13.39 20.08
C VAL A 19 0.95 13.10 18.84
N ILE A 20 0.02 14.00 18.52
CA ILE A 20 -0.84 13.85 17.35
C ILE A 20 -0.01 13.85 16.07
N LEU A 21 0.94 14.78 15.94
CA LEU A 21 1.81 14.84 14.76
C LEU A 21 2.63 13.56 14.60
N THR A 22 3.17 13.04 15.70
CA THR A 22 3.93 11.79 15.68
C THR A 22 3.05 10.63 15.24
N ALA A 23 1.82 10.56 15.73
CA ALA A 23 0.86 9.53 15.37
C ALA A 23 0.56 9.54 13.87
N VAL A 24 0.37 10.73 13.29
CA VAL A 24 0.13 10.88 11.85
C VAL A 24 1.34 10.40 11.05
N VAL A 25 2.55 10.77 11.47
CA VAL A 25 3.78 10.35 10.79
C VAL A 25 3.91 8.82 10.81
N VAL A 26 3.62 8.18 11.93
CA VAL A 26 3.69 6.71 12.03
C VAL A 26 2.66 6.05 11.11
N ASP A 27 1.42 6.55 11.06
CA ASP A 27 0.39 6.01 10.18
C ASP A 27 0.78 6.16 8.71
N VAL A 28 1.27 7.32 8.31
CA VAL A 28 1.69 7.57 6.92
C VAL A 28 2.88 6.69 6.56
N GLY A 29 3.85 6.54 7.47
CA GLY A 29 4.99 5.66 7.24
C GLY A 29 4.59 4.20 7.09
N SER A 30 3.66 3.73 7.92
CA SER A 30 3.14 2.36 7.82
C SER A 30 2.37 2.16 6.52
N LEU A 31 1.59 3.15 6.10
CA LEU A 31 0.84 3.12 4.86
C LEU A 31 1.79 3.00 3.66
N GLU A 32 2.83 3.82 3.61
CA GLU A 32 3.82 3.80 2.53
C GLU A 32 4.58 2.48 2.52
N PHE A 33 4.98 1.96 3.68
CA PHE A 33 5.66 0.67 3.77
C PHE A 33 4.78 -0.44 3.21
N THR A 34 3.51 -0.48 3.60
CA THR A 34 2.56 -1.49 3.15
C THR A 34 2.33 -1.36 1.64
N TYR A 35 2.20 -0.13 1.14
CA TYR A 35 2.05 0.12 -0.29
C TYR A 35 3.24 -0.44 -1.08
N GLN A 36 4.46 -0.14 -0.66
CA GLN A 36 5.66 -0.63 -1.36
C GLN A 36 5.77 -2.15 -1.28
N LYS A 37 5.41 -2.74 -0.15
CA LYS A 37 5.40 -4.18 0.01
C LYS A 37 4.41 -4.84 -0.95
N LEU A 38 3.17 -4.33 -1.01
CA LEU A 38 2.15 -4.86 -1.90
C LEU A 38 2.51 -4.67 -3.37
N LYS A 39 3.08 -3.51 -3.70
CA LYS A 39 3.56 -3.26 -5.06
C LYS A 39 4.62 -4.27 -5.46
N GLY A 40 5.55 -4.59 -4.55
CA GLY A 40 6.57 -5.61 -4.80
C GLY A 40 5.97 -7.00 -5.02
N ILE A 41 4.96 -7.36 -4.22
CA ILE A 41 4.26 -8.64 -4.37
C ILE A 41 3.57 -8.72 -5.73
N VAL A 42 2.89 -7.66 -6.15
CA VAL A 42 2.19 -7.61 -7.44
C VAL A 42 3.19 -7.69 -8.59
N ASP A 43 4.30 -6.95 -8.50
CA ASP A 43 5.34 -7.00 -9.53
C ASP A 43 5.95 -8.40 -9.64
N GLU A 44 6.19 -9.06 -8.51
CA GLU A 44 6.68 -10.45 -8.49
C GLU A 44 5.66 -11.40 -9.13
N SER A 45 4.38 -11.22 -8.83
CA SER A 45 3.33 -12.07 -9.41
C SER A 45 3.27 -11.92 -10.94
N ILE A 46 3.47 -10.71 -11.45
CA ILE A 46 3.49 -10.47 -12.89
C ILE A 46 4.72 -11.14 -13.53
N LYS A 47 5.87 -11.10 -12.88
CA LYS A 47 7.07 -11.80 -13.36
C LYS A 47 6.82 -13.30 -13.43
N GLU A 48 6.20 -13.87 -12.40
CA GLU A 48 5.87 -15.30 -12.40
C GLU A 48 4.88 -15.65 -13.53
N TYR A 49 3.97 -14.74 -13.86
CA TYR A 49 3.05 -14.92 -14.98
C TYR A 49 3.80 -15.17 -16.29
N TYR A 50 4.83 -14.38 -16.56
CA TYR A 50 5.58 -14.51 -17.82
C TYR A 50 6.64 -15.60 -17.79
N LEU A 51 7.17 -15.92 -16.60
CA LEU A 51 8.27 -16.88 -16.48
C LEU A 51 7.82 -18.31 -16.26
N LYS A 52 6.59 -18.54 -15.78
CA LYS A 52 6.10 -19.87 -15.43
C LYS A 52 4.73 -20.14 -16.07
N ASP A 53 3.76 -20.49 -15.26
CA ASP A 53 2.49 -21.07 -15.71
C ASP A 53 1.38 -20.04 -15.96
N GLY A 54 1.74 -18.82 -16.28
CA GLY A 54 0.77 -17.79 -16.61
C GLY A 54 -0.09 -17.39 -15.42
N LYS A 55 -1.40 -17.32 -15.65
CA LYS A 55 -2.34 -16.85 -14.63
C LYS A 55 -2.29 -17.68 -13.34
N THR A 56 -2.07 -18.99 -13.45
CA THR A 56 -1.99 -19.87 -12.29
C THR A 56 -0.83 -19.48 -11.38
N SER A 57 0.36 -19.24 -11.94
CA SER A 57 1.52 -18.81 -11.18
C SER A 57 1.31 -17.43 -10.55
N LEU A 58 0.66 -16.53 -11.28
CA LEU A 58 0.34 -15.19 -10.77
C LEU A 58 -0.58 -15.30 -9.56
N GLU A 59 -1.67 -16.05 -9.67
CA GLU A 59 -2.61 -16.23 -8.56
C GLU A 59 -1.95 -16.89 -7.36
N ASN A 60 -1.12 -17.91 -7.59
CA ASN A 60 -0.41 -18.60 -6.52
C ASN A 60 0.51 -17.66 -5.75
N THR A 61 1.20 -16.77 -6.46
CA THR A 61 2.09 -15.79 -5.83
C THR A 61 1.29 -14.81 -4.96
N LEU A 62 0.16 -14.33 -5.46
CA LEU A 62 -0.69 -13.42 -4.69
C LEU A 62 -1.26 -14.12 -3.45
N GLU A 63 -1.76 -15.34 -3.61
CA GLU A 63 -2.33 -16.09 -2.49
C GLU A 63 -1.28 -16.52 -1.46
N TYR A 64 -0.08 -16.83 -1.91
CA TYR A 64 1.04 -17.15 -1.02
C TYR A 64 1.35 -15.98 -0.09
N ASN A 65 1.13 -14.76 -0.55
CA ASN A 65 1.37 -13.54 0.22
C ASN A 65 0.09 -13.03 0.93
N ASP A 66 -0.84 -13.94 1.20
CA ASP A 66 -2.06 -13.68 1.99
C ASP A 66 -3.06 -12.73 1.32
N LEU A 67 -2.99 -12.59 -0.01
CA LEU A 67 -4.00 -11.83 -0.74
C LEU A 67 -5.13 -12.77 -1.17
N SER A 68 -6.34 -12.45 -0.75
CA SER A 68 -7.51 -13.26 -1.11
C SER A 68 -7.99 -12.94 -2.52
N LYS A 69 -8.74 -13.88 -3.12
CA LYS A 69 -9.29 -13.68 -4.46
C LYS A 69 -10.21 -12.45 -4.56
N GLU A 70 -10.81 -12.07 -3.45
CA GLU A 70 -11.67 -10.88 -3.40
C GLU A 70 -10.88 -9.58 -3.42
N SER A 71 -9.60 -9.64 -3.07
CA SER A 71 -8.74 -8.46 -2.97
C SER A 71 -8.06 -8.08 -4.27
N TYR A 72 -8.07 -8.94 -5.28
CA TYR A 72 -7.38 -8.65 -6.54
C TYR A 72 -8.24 -8.99 -7.74
N GLU A 73 -7.96 -8.28 -8.83
CA GLU A 73 -8.60 -8.52 -10.12
C GLU A 73 -7.51 -8.58 -11.18
N ILE A 74 -7.56 -9.61 -12.03
CA ILE A 74 -6.58 -9.85 -13.08
C ILE A 74 -7.24 -9.68 -14.43
N THR A 75 -6.65 -8.86 -15.29
CA THR A 75 -7.13 -8.63 -16.65
C THR A 75 -6.03 -9.00 -17.64
N GLU A 76 -6.35 -9.87 -18.60
CA GLU A 76 -5.43 -10.24 -19.65
C GLU A 76 -5.96 -9.73 -20.99
N ALA A 77 -5.13 -8.99 -21.73
CA ALA A 77 -5.50 -8.45 -23.04
C ALA A 77 -4.25 -8.11 -23.84
N ASN A 78 -4.25 -8.45 -25.14
CA ASN A 78 -3.18 -8.05 -26.08
C ASN A 78 -1.77 -8.42 -25.60
N ASN A 79 -1.59 -9.61 -25.02
CA ASN A 79 -0.34 -10.09 -24.44
C ASN A 79 0.14 -9.27 -23.24
N GLU A 80 -0.75 -8.48 -22.65
CA GLU A 80 -0.48 -7.72 -21.45
C GLU A 80 -1.32 -8.27 -20.31
N VAL A 81 -0.79 -8.23 -19.10
CA VAL A 81 -1.53 -8.62 -17.90
C VAL A 81 -1.59 -7.42 -16.96
N SER A 82 -2.79 -7.14 -16.46
CA SER A 82 -3.01 -6.07 -15.49
C SER A 82 -3.50 -6.70 -14.20
N VAL A 83 -2.91 -6.30 -13.09
CA VAL A 83 -3.31 -6.75 -11.76
C VAL A 83 -3.72 -5.53 -10.94
N TYR A 84 -4.94 -5.57 -10.45
CA TYR A 84 -5.48 -4.53 -9.58
C TYR A 84 -5.72 -5.13 -8.21
N VAL A 85 -5.10 -4.55 -7.19
CA VAL A 85 -5.22 -5.02 -5.81
C VAL A 85 -5.81 -3.92 -4.96
N THR A 86 -6.80 -4.27 -4.17
CA THR A 86 -7.39 -3.41 -3.16
C THR A 86 -7.10 -4.02 -1.79
N TYR A 87 -6.49 -3.26 -0.92
CA TYR A 87 -6.11 -3.74 0.41
C TYR A 87 -6.54 -2.72 1.45
N GLU A 88 -7.18 -3.21 2.51
CA GLU A 88 -7.60 -2.35 3.61
C GLU A 88 -6.63 -2.56 4.77
N MET A 89 -5.96 -1.49 5.19
CA MET A 89 -5.01 -1.50 6.29
C MET A 89 -5.62 -0.77 7.48
N ASP A 90 -5.62 -1.42 8.64
CA ASP A 90 -6.09 -0.79 9.87
C ASP A 90 -5.16 0.36 10.25
N SER A 91 -5.74 1.48 10.65
CA SER A 91 -4.94 2.59 11.15
C SER A 91 -4.37 2.24 12.53
N ILE A 92 -3.15 2.72 12.80
CA ILE A 92 -2.51 2.52 14.11
C ILE A 92 -2.98 3.61 15.07
N PHE A 93 -2.91 4.86 14.64
CA PHE A 93 -3.28 6.02 15.45
C PHE A 93 -4.43 6.83 14.87
N GLY A 94 -4.86 6.53 13.65
CA GLY A 94 -5.95 7.24 12.99
C GLY A 94 -7.26 7.17 13.75
N LYS A 95 -7.42 6.15 14.58
CA LYS A 95 -8.62 6.01 15.43
C LYS A 95 -8.81 7.20 16.38
N LEU A 96 -7.73 7.88 16.71
CA LEU A 96 -7.80 9.07 17.55
C LEU A 96 -8.53 10.23 16.86
N ILE A 97 -8.61 10.21 15.53
CA ILE A 97 -9.27 11.23 14.73
C ILE A 97 -10.38 10.63 13.86
N ASN A 98 -10.97 9.53 14.31
CA ASN A 98 -12.08 8.81 13.66
C ASN A 98 -11.74 8.19 12.30
N ILE A 99 -10.47 7.88 12.06
CA ILE A 99 -10.07 7.11 10.89
C ILE A 99 -9.77 5.68 11.34
N SER A 100 -10.62 4.73 10.93
CA SER A 100 -10.47 3.33 11.35
C SER A 100 -9.53 2.53 10.45
N SER A 101 -9.49 2.85 9.16
CA SER A 101 -8.67 2.13 8.21
C SER A 101 -8.31 2.99 7.01
N TYR A 102 -7.31 2.53 6.26
CA TYR A 102 -6.88 3.14 5.00
C TYR A 102 -7.02 2.13 3.88
N GLU A 103 -7.50 2.57 2.74
CA GLU A 103 -7.60 1.72 1.56
C GLU A 103 -6.40 1.95 0.66
N ILE A 104 -5.70 0.87 0.31
CA ILE A 104 -4.56 0.90 -0.59
C ILE A 104 -4.98 0.26 -1.91
N LYS A 105 -4.78 1.00 -3.01
CA LYS A 105 -5.09 0.53 -4.35
C LYS A 105 -3.81 0.46 -5.15
N ILE A 106 -3.55 -0.70 -5.76
CA ILE A 106 -2.36 -0.92 -6.58
C ILE A 106 -2.81 -1.46 -7.92
N ASN A 107 -2.40 -0.79 -8.99
CA ASN A 107 -2.69 -1.23 -10.34
C ASN A 107 -1.38 -1.30 -11.11
N ARG A 108 -0.97 -2.52 -11.48
CA ARG A 108 0.28 -2.75 -12.19
C ARG A 108 -0.01 -3.49 -13.47
N LYS A 109 0.72 -3.15 -14.51
CA LYS A 109 0.55 -3.71 -15.84
C LYS A 109 1.88 -4.27 -16.31
N GLY A 110 1.89 -5.52 -16.75
CA GLY A 110 3.07 -6.17 -17.29
C GLY A 110 2.92 -6.42 -18.78
N LYS A 111 4.03 -6.31 -19.49
CA LYS A 111 4.10 -6.62 -20.91
C LYS A 111 5.49 -7.13 -21.24
N ILE A 112 5.60 -7.82 -22.37
CA ILE A 112 6.90 -8.24 -22.90
C ILE A 112 7.24 -7.35 -24.07
N GLN A 113 8.41 -6.72 -24.02
CA GLN A 113 8.92 -5.89 -25.10
C GLN A 113 10.40 -6.20 -25.28
N GLU A 114 10.79 -6.57 -26.51
CA GLU A 114 12.18 -6.91 -26.85
C GLU A 114 12.75 -8.02 -25.94
N ASN A 115 11.95 -9.05 -25.66
CA ASN A 115 12.29 -10.19 -24.79
C ASN A 115 12.52 -9.81 -23.32
N GLN A 116 12.05 -8.63 -22.91
CA GLN A 116 12.14 -8.18 -21.52
C GLN A 116 10.75 -7.99 -20.93
N ILE A 117 10.62 -8.34 -19.67
CA ILE A 117 9.38 -8.12 -18.92
C ILE A 117 9.41 -6.68 -18.41
N ILE A 118 8.45 -5.89 -18.85
CA ILE A 118 8.31 -4.50 -18.43
C ILE A 118 7.06 -4.41 -17.56
N ILE A 119 7.23 -3.89 -16.36
CA ILE A 119 6.12 -3.69 -15.42
C ILE A 119 6.00 -2.20 -15.16
N GLU A 120 4.81 -1.67 -15.40
CA GLU A 120 4.53 -0.25 -15.23
C GLU A 120 3.21 -0.07 -14.51
N GLU A 121 2.95 1.15 -14.07
CA GLU A 121 1.69 1.47 -13.42
C GLU A 121 0.56 1.36 -14.42
N GLY A 122 -0.51 0.64 -14.04
CA GLY A 122 -1.68 0.48 -14.91
C GLY A 122 -2.60 1.69 -14.88
N GLU A 123 -3.62 1.67 -15.75
CA GLU A 123 -4.62 2.72 -15.77
C GLU A 123 -5.45 2.67 -14.49
N GLN A 124 -5.68 3.82 -13.90
CA GLN A 124 -6.53 3.91 -12.72
C GLN A 124 -7.99 3.74 -13.10
N LYS A 125 -8.65 2.90 -12.35
CA LYS A 125 -10.11 2.73 -12.50
C LYS A 125 -10.85 3.76 -11.65
#